data_16a9d03e1fbdd398be0ab60e5184744b
#
_entry.id   16a9d03e1fbdd398be0ab60e5184744b
#
_cell.length_a   1.000
_cell.length_b   1.000
_cell.length_c   1.000
_cell.angle_alpha   90.00
_cell.angle_beta   90.00
_cell.angle_gamma   90.00
#
_symmetry.space_group_name_H-M   'P 1'
#
loop_
_entity.id
_entity.type
_entity.pdbx_description
1 polymer ?
#
loop_
_entity_poly.entity_id
_entity_poly.type
_entity_poly.pdbx_seq_one_letter_code
_entity_poly.pdbx_strand_id
1 'polypeptide(L)'
;MLYYCAMGTNFAPAPQAPSAVPPQPGSPARPHKSHGWIWFLVLLVAGAAGYRYYAQVQAKTSGAVPAEKAPSKKGSAAFPVVAAPVRRGDFNLFLTGLGSAAAYNTVTIRSRVDGELIHVAFTEGQFVQKGDLLAEIDSRPFEAQLVQAEGQLARDQAMLDNAKLDQIRYAQLSQQGVIARQQSDTQSSMVHQYEGAVKADQGAIENIKVNLVYCRILSPLTGRIGLRLVDQGNIVHAADVNGMATVTQLQPIAVIFNLAQDYLPDIMRKWRAGVILPVEAWDRDLKQRIATGKLLTVDNAIDPGTGTAKLKAEFSNLDNALFPNQFVNARLLIETRHGVVVAPAAAVQHSPTSSFVYVVHEDKTVEMRTVTPGPVQGDDALIENGLKPGEIVVIDGVDKLQQGSRVEVRMVGQGNGKNQPRSAGGRGSETK
;
A
#
# COMPACT_ATOMS: atom_id res chain seq x y z
N MET A 1 20.21 37.11 47.52
CA MET A 1 19.01 37.79 48.07
C MET A 1 17.81 37.21 47.40
N LEU A 2 17.01 36.53 48.21
CA LEU A 2 15.78 35.76 47.88
C LEU A 2 14.69 36.64 47.25
N TYR A 3 13.94 36.11 46.25
CA TYR A 3 12.48 36.25 46.24
C TYR A 3 11.89 35.06 45.46
N TYR A 4 11.21 34.20 46.22
CA TYR A 4 10.25 33.17 45.79
C TYR A 4 8.94 33.88 45.37
N CYS A 5 8.37 33.48 44.27
CA CYS A 5 6.92 33.67 44.05
C CYS A 5 6.32 32.38 43.47
N ALA A 6 5.59 31.68 44.29
CA ALA A 6 4.78 30.53 43.98
C ALA A 6 3.52 30.96 43.22
N MET A 7 3.16 30.30 42.14
CA MET A 7 1.80 30.31 41.58
C MET A 7 1.32 28.87 41.43
N GLY A 8 0.21 28.61 42.16
CA GLY A 8 -0.41 27.32 42.32
C GLY A 8 -1.06 26.80 41.04
N THR A 9 -0.84 25.52 40.80
CA THR A 9 -1.58 24.73 39.81
C THR A 9 -2.82 24.14 40.46
N ASN A 10 -4.01 24.62 40.05
CA ASN A 10 -5.30 23.98 40.34
C ASN A 10 -5.41 22.67 39.54
N PHE A 11 -5.27 21.54 40.22
CA PHE A 11 -5.68 20.24 39.74
C PHE A 11 -7.18 20.05 40.01
N ALA A 12 -7.97 19.90 38.97
CA ALA A 12 -9.35 19.42 39.08
C ALA A 12 -9.32 17.88 39.29
N PRO A 13 -10.16 17.33 40.22
CA PRO A 13 -10.18 15.91 40.47
C PRO A 13 -10.92 15.14 39.36
N ALA A 14 -10.39 13.98 39.02
CA ALA A 14 -10.99 13.02 38.11
C ALA A 14 -12.33 12.46 38.64
N PRO A 15 -13.28 12.08 37.74
CA PRO A 15 -14.55 11.48 38.17
C PRO A 15 -14.35 10.07 38.71
N GLN A 16 -14.89 9.82 39.90
CA GLN A 16 -14.91 8.52 40.58
C GLN A 16 -15.87 7.56 39.88
N ALA A 17 -15.38 6.33 39.65
CA ALA A 17 -16.18 5.19 39.21
C ALA A 17 -17.23 4.78 40.27
N PRO A 18 -18.44 4.30 39.88
CA PRO A 18 -19.46 3.87 40.84
C PRO A 18 -19.04 2.56 41.51
N SER A 19 -19.11 2.59 42.83
CA SER A 19 -18.88 1.48 43.73
C SER A 19 -19.92 0.35 43.56
N ALA A 20 -19.41 -0.86 43.41
CA ALA A 20 -20.18 -2.09 43.37
C ALA A 20 -20.84 -2.35 44.75
N VAL A 21 -22.15 -2.57 44.74
CA VAL A 21 -22.98 -2.99 45.91
C VAL A 21 -22.75 -4.49 46.14
N PRO A 22 -22.48 -4.96 47.40
CA PRO A 22 -22.36 -6.38 47.69
C PRO A 22 -23.73 -7.05 47.75
N PRO A 23 -23.84 -8.36 47.36
CA PRO A 23 -25.10 -9.08 47.39
C PRO A 23 -25.53 -9.44 48.80
N GLN A 24 -26.85 -9.22 49.11
CA GLN A 24 -27.48 -9.60 50.37
C GLN A 24 -27.72 -11.12 50.43
N PRO A 25 -27.64 -11.77 51.62
CA PRO A 25 -27.91 -13.17 51.78
C PRO A 25 -29.39 -13.50 51.76
N GLY A 26 -29.78 -14.45 50.93
CA GLY A 26 -31.14 -14.92 50.76
C GLY A 26 -31.67 -15.72 51.94
N SER A 27 -32.90 -15.49 52.30
CA SER A 27 -33.69 -16.17 53.34
C SER A 27 -33.96 -17.65 53.01
N PRO A 28 -34.12 -18.54 54.02
CA PRO A 28 -34.27 -19.96 53.78
C PRO A 28 -35.66 -20.35 53.29
N ALA A 29 -35.70 -21.14 52.23
CA ALA A 29 -36.94 -21.69 51.64
C ALA A 29 -37.47 -22.86 52.47
N ARG A 30 -38.78 -22.83 52.74
CA ARG A 30 -39.52 -23.94 53.41
C ARG A 30 -39.65 -25.16 52.53
N PRO A 31 -39.62 -26.40 53.07
CA PRO A 31 -39.73 -27.59 52.24
C PRO A 31 -41.20 -27.84 51.79
N HIS A 32 -41.38 -27.89 50.49
CA HIS A 32 -42.59 -28.39 49.86
C HIS A 32 -42.56 -29.93 49.83
N LYS A 33 -43.56 -30.54 50.41
CA LYS A 33 -43.82 -32.00 50.28
C LYS A 33 -44.18 -32.34 48.84
N SER A 34 -43.24 -32.99 48.14
CA SER A 34 -43.45 -33.40 46.75
C SER A 34 -44.27 -34.70 46.70
N HIS A 35 -45.43 -34.66 46.06
CA HIS A 35 -46.22 -35.83 45.68
C HIS A 35 -45.63 -36.51 44.42
N GLY A 36 -44.35 -36.58 44.29
CA GLY A 36 -43.64 -37.18 43.16
C GLY A 36 -43.88 -38.70 42.92
N TRP A 37 -44.37 -39.37 43.97
CA TRP A 37 -44.66 -40.81 43.82
C TRP A 37 -45.86 -41.13 42.92
N ILE A 38 -46.84 -40.24 42.88
CA ILE A 38 -48.03 -40.43 42.02
C ILE A 38 -47.68 -40.30 40.52
N TRP A 39 -46.78 -39.42 40.19
CA TRP A 39 -46.30 -39.28 38.78
C TRP A 39 -45.45 -40.46 38.30
N PHE A 40 -44.74 -41.15 39.22
CA PHE A 40 -43.98 -42.32 38.88
C PHE A 40 -44.90 -43.52 38.53
N LEU A 41 -46.03 -43.65 39.22
CA LEU A 41 -47.02 -44.67 38.93
C LEU A 41 -47.73 -44.42 37.59
N VAL A 42 -48.05 -43.17 37.26
CA VAL A 42 -48.68 -42.82 35.96
C VAL A 42 -47.76 -43.09 34.81
N LEU A 43 -46.43 -42.81 34.95
CA LEU A 43 -45.45 -43.15 33.93
C LEU A 43 -45.23 -44.62 33.74
N LEU A 44 -45.32 -45.43 34.78
CA LEU A 44 -45.16 -46.88 34.70
C LEU A 44 -46.39 -47.55 33.99
N VAL A 45 -47.58 -47.02 34.24
CA VAL A 45 -48.80 -47.50 33.59
C VAL A 45 -48.83 -47.08 32.08
N ALA A 46 -48.41 -45.85 31.77
CA ALA A 46 -48.28 -45.40 30.41
C ALA A 46 -47.20 -46.13 29.61
N GLY A 47 -46.08 -46.46 30.27
CA GLY A 47 -44.99 -47.27 29.67
C GLY A 47 -45.45 -48.72 29.35
N ALA A 48 -46.24 -49.34 30.28
CA ALA A 48 -46.76 -50.70 30.04
C ALA A 48 -47.83 -50.72 28.93
N ALA A 49 -48.69 -49.70 28.86
CA ALA A 49 -49.66 -49.54 27.77
C ALA A 49 -49.00 -49.29 26.42
N GLY A 50 -47.94 -48.48 26.38
CA GLY A 50 -47.13 -48.19 25.16
C GLY A 50 -46.39 -49.42 24.69
N TYR A 51 -45.85 -50.26 25.59
CA TYR A 51 -45.16 -51.50 25.26
C TYR A 51 -46.16 -52.55 24.68
N ARG A 52 -47.36 -52.65 25.24
CA ARG A 52 -48.39 -53.54 24.70
C ARG A 52 -48.89 -53.08 23.31
N TYR A 53 -49.05 -51.79 23.11
CA TYR A 53 -49.39 -51.25 21.80
C TYR A 53 -48.29 -51.50 20.75
N TYR A 54 -47.04 -51.31 21.11
CA TYR A 54 -45.89 -51.61 20.24
C TYR A 54 -45.75 -53.07 19.91
N ALA A 55 -46.00 -53.99 20.89
CA ALA A 55 -45.99 -55.44 20.68
C ALA A 55 -47.15 -55.91 19.77
N GLN A 56 -48.34 -55.29 19.83
CA GLN A 56 -49.48 -55.60 18.98
C GLN A 56 -49.29 -55.08 17.54
N VAL A 57 -48.57 -54.01 17.33
CA VAL A 57 -48.25 -53.47 16.00
C VAL A 57 -47.20 -54.37 15.30
N GLN A 58 -46.25 -54.95 16.03
CA GLN A 58 -45.27 -55.85 15.47
C GLN A 58 -45.84 -57.25 15.12
N ALA A 59 -46.87 -57.69 15.83
CA ALA A 59 -47.49 -58.98 15.56
C ALA A 59 -48.42 -59.01 14.30
N LYS A 60 -48.74 -57.87 13.72
CA LYS A 60 -49.55 -57.75 12.48
C LYS A 60 -48.72 -57.60 11.20
N THR A 61 -47.40 -57.58 11.27
CA THR A 61 -46.54 -57.50 10.09
C THR A 61 -45.78 -58.76 9.73
N SER A 62 -46.19 -59.95 10.29
CA SER A 62 -45.65 -61.23 9.85
C SER A 62 -46.65 -61.92 8.93
N GLY A 63 -46.94 -61.34 7.80
CA GLY A 63 -47.64 -61.95 6.70
C GLY A 63 -46.65 -62.31 5.60
N ALA A 64 -46.69 -63.59 5.15
CA ALA A 64 -45.81 -64.18 4.18
C ALA A 64 -45.55 -63.34 2.95
N VAL A 65 -44.26 -63.11 2.66
CA VAL A 65 -43.81 -62.51 1.40
C VAL A 65 -43.56 -63.60 0.41
N PRO A 66 -44.20 -63.56 -0.81
CA PRO A 66 -43.83 -64.44 -1.91
C PRO A 66 -42.42 -64.14 -2.37
N ALA A 67 -41.65 -65.17 -2.69
CA ALA A 67 -40.27 -65.07 -3.23
C ALA A 67 -40.25 -64.24 -4.51
N GLU A 68 -39.88 -62.99 -4.43
CA GLU A 68 -39.68 -62.11 -5.59
C GLU A 68 -38.23 -62.24 -6.04
N LYS A 69 -38.07 -62.38 -7.31
CA LYS A 69 -36.82 -62.51 -8.07
C LYS A 69 -35.78 -61.50 -7.65
N ALA A 70 -34.52 -61.93 -7.51
CA ALA A 70 -33.37 -61.09 -7.31
C ALA A 70 -33.41 -59.86 -8.21
N PRO A 71 -33.18 -58.62 -7.65
CA PRO A 71 -33.14 -57.45 -8.50
C PRO A 71 -31.87 -57.50 -9.36
N SER A 72 -32.11 -57.51 -10.68
CA SER A 72 -31.09 -57.23 -11.66
C SER A 72 -30.33 -55.96 -11.25
N LYS A 73 -28.99 -55.95 -11.35
CA LYS A 73 -28.11 -54.80 -11.21
C LYS A 73 -28.77 -53.59 -11.92
N LYS A 74 -29.43 -52.69 -11.14
CA LYS A 74 -29.76 -51.35 -11.62
C LYS A 74 -28.43 -50.70 -11.94
N GLY A 75 -28.20 -50.36 -13.19
CA GLY A 75 -27.06 -49.59 -13.62
C GLY A 75 -26.90 -48.39 -12.71
N SER A 76 -25.75 -48.29 -12.07
CA SER A 76 -25.36 -47.16 -11.24
C SER A 76 -25.63 -45.89 -12.05
N ALA A 77 -26.59 -45.09 -11.61
CA ALA A 77 -26.83 -43.77 -12.22
C ALA A 77 -25.55 -43.00 -12.24
N ALA A 78 -25.10 -42.59 -13.41
CA ALA A 78 -23.89 -41.78 -13.53
C ALA A 78 -24.14 -40.41 -12.90
N PHE A 79 -23.25 -39.95 -12.02
CA PHE A 79 -23.33 -38.65 -11.40
C PHE A 79 -22.80 -37.59 -12.37
N PRO A 80 -23.54 -36.51 -12.66
CA PRO A 80 -23.03 -35.43 -13.48
C PRO A 80 -21.94 -34.65 -12.69
N VAL A 81 -20.77 -34.53 -13.31
CA VAL A 81 -19.61 -33.81 -12.71
C VAL A 81 -19.00 -32.88 -13.75
N VAL A 82 -18.45 -31.78 -13.26
CA VAL A 82 -17.59 -30.89 -14.07
C VAL A 82 -16.14 -31.27 -13.82
N ALA A 83 -15.37 -31.45 -14.87
CA ALA A 83 -13.99 -31.87 -14.77
C ALA A 83 -13.06 -31.00 -15.65
N ALA A 84 -11.79 -30.96 -15.30
CA ALA A 84 -10.75 -30.25 -16.04
C ALA A 84 -9.49 -31.11 -16.15
N PRO A 85 -8.66 -30.89 -17.19
CA PRO A 85 -7.39 -31.58 -17.34
C PRO A 85 -6.33 -31.00 -16.43
N VAL A 86 -5.52 -31.86 -15.84
CA VAL A 86 -4.27 -31.51 -15.19
C VAL A 86 -3.25 -31.17 -16.25
N ARG A 87 -2.61 -30.02 -16.10
CA ARG A 87 -1.63 -29.53 -17.09
C ARG A 87 -0.20 -29.50 -16.53
N ARG A 88 0.77 -29.60 -17.39
CA ARG A 88 2.16 -29.26 -17.08
C ARG A 88 2.40 -27.85 -17.56
N GLY A 89 2.96 -26.99 -16.70
CA GLY A 89 3.19 -25.60 -17.05
C GLY A 89 4.05 -24.87 -16.04
N ASP A 90 4.24 -23.60 -16.30
CA ASP A 90 4.93 -22.72 -15.37
C ASP A 90 3.95 -22.20 -14.32
N PHE A 91 4.37 -22.19 -13.08
CA PHE A 91 3.61 -21.72 -11.95
C PHE A 91 4.33 -20.53 -11.31
N ASN A 92 3.71 -19.36 -11.39
CA ASN A 92 4.23 -18.13 -10.82
C ASN A 92 3.71 -17.95 -9.38
N LEU A 93 4.62 -17.92 -8.42
CA LEU A 93 4.27 -17.67 -7.04
C LEU A 93 4.32 -16.17 -6.75
N PHE A 94 3.15 -15.58 -6.58
CA PHE A 94 3.00 -14.18 -6.22
C PHE A 94 2.63 -14.02 -4.76
N LEU A 95 3.21 -13.02 -4.10
CA LEU A 95 2.73 -12.49 -2.84
C LEU A 95 1.94 -11.21 -3.12
N THR A 96 0.69 -11.19 -2.69
CA THR A 96 -0.21 -10.05 -2.90
C THR A 96 -0.31 -9.24 -1.63
N GLY A 97 -0.12 -7.93 -1.73
CA GLY A 97 -0.28 -6.97 -0.65
C GLY A 97 -1.03 -5.74 -1.12
N LEU A 98 -1.85 -5.17 -0.24
CA LEU A 98 -2.47 -3.88 -0.49
C LEU A 98 -1.41 -2.79 -0.34
N GLY A 99 -1.39 -1.87 -1.29
CA GLY A 99 -0.46 -0.75 -1.30
C GLY A 99 -1.09 0.54 -1.83
N SER A 100 -0.29 1.56 -1.85
CA SER A 100 -0.62 2.85 -2.46
C SER A 100 0.54 3.35 -3.31
N ALA A 101 0.21 3.95 -4.44
CA ALA A 101 1.20 4.66 -5.23
C ALA A 101 1.64 5.92 -4.47
N ALA A 102 2.92 6.19 -4.47
CA ALA A 102 3.51 7.36 -3.84
C ALA A 102 4.42 8.07 -4.85
N ALA A 103 4.38 9.36 -4.86
CA ALA A 103 5.33 10.13 -5.64
C ALA A 103 6.78 9.73 -5.27
N TYR A 104 7.66 9.71 -6.26
CA TYR A 104 9.07 9.41 -5.98
C TYR A 104 9.69 10.53 -5.15
N ASN A 105 9.47 11.79 -5.56
CA ASN A 105 9.80 13.00 -4.83
C ASN A 105 8.65 14.00 -4.94
N THR A 106 8.40 14.74 -3.87
CA THR A 106 7.44 15.85 -3.83
C THR A 106 8.11 17.06 -3.21
N VAL A 107 8.06 18.20 -3.88
CA VAL A 107 8.64 19.44 -3.39
C VAL A 107 7.59 20.54 -3.45
N THR A 108 7.34 21.17 -2.32
CA THR A 108 6.54 22.40 -2.24
C THR A 108 7.40 23.58 -2.63
N ILE A 109 7.00 24.30 -3.66
CA ILE A 109 7.67 25.50 -4.17
C ILE A 109 7.31 26.67 -3.27
N ARG A 110 8.34 27.27 -2.66
CA ARG A 110 8.18 28.42 -1.76
C ARG A 110 9.08 29.55 -2.19
N SER A 111 8.66 30.78 -1.91
CA SER A 111 9.56 31.93 -1.98
C SER A 111 10.65 31.82 -0.92
N ARG A 112 11.83 32.36 -1.21
CA ARG A 112 12.94 32.56 -0.26
C ARG A 112 13.14 34.02 0.08
N VAL A 113 12.43 34.92 -0.63
CA VAL A 113 12.45 36.35 -0.44
C VAL A 113 11.02 36.87 -0.38
N ASP A 114 10.83 38.00 0.29
CA ASP A 114 9.54 38.68 0.33
C ASP A 114 9.38 39.59 -0.88
N GLY A 115 8.18 39.64 -1.46
CA GLY A 115 7.90 40.53 -2.58
C GLY A 115 6.59 40.21 -3.31
N GLU A 116 6.25 41.06 -4.26
CA GLU A 116 5.07 40.87 -5.13
C GLU A 116 5.37 39.82 -6.21
N LEU A 117 4.44 38.92 -6.44
CA LEU A 117 4.50 37.93 -7.52
C LEU A 117 4.09 38.58 -8.84
N ILE A 118 5.05 39.00 -9.66
CA ILE A 118 4.79 39.72 -10.90
C ILE A 118 4.42 38.82 -12.09
N HIS A 119 4.89 37.56 -12.06
CA HIS A 119 4.65 36.61 -13.14
C HIS A 119 4.58 35.18 -12.65
N VAL A 120 3.61 34.40 -13.18
CA VAL A 120 3.50 32.96 -13.02
C VAL A 120 3.62 32.31 -14.39
N ALA A 121 4.71 31.56 -14.60
CA ALA A 121 5.12 31.04 -15.90
C ALA A 121 4.63 29.60 -16.17
N PHE A 122 3.80 29.02 -15.31
CA PHE A 122 3.26 27.67 -15.49
C PHE A 122 1.75 27.63 -15.53
N THR A 123 1.20 26.58 -16.14
CA THR A 123 -0.22 26.21 -16.04
C THR A 123 -0.39 25.05 -15.06
N GLU A 124 -1.51 25.02 -14.35
CA GLU A 124 -1.85 23.95 -13.41
C GLU A 124 -1.88 22.58 -14.10
N GLY A 125 -1.25 21.59 -13.46
CA GLY A 125 -1.15 20.25 -14.00
C GLY A 125 -0.12 20.06 -15.13
N GLN A 126 0.61 21.11 -15.52
CA GLN A 126 1.67 21.06 -16.53
C GLN A 126 2.84 20.16 -16.07
N PHE A 127 3.50 19.53 -17.02
CA PHE A 127 4.77 18.85 -16.79
C PHE A 127 5.90 19.87 -16.94
N VAL A 128 6.75 19.96 -15.90
CA VAL A 128 7.87 20.90 -15.83
C VAL A 128 9.18 20.14 -15.69
N GLN A 129 10.26 20.69 -16.25
CA GLN A 129 11.60 20.15 -16.10
C GLN A 129 12.34 20.86 -14.95
N LYS A 130 13.34 20.18 -14.40
CA LYS A 130 14.25 20.83 -13.44
C LYS A 130 14.94 22.02 -14.08
N GLY A 131 14.82 23.20 -13.44
CA GLY A 131 15.37 24.47 -13.94
C GLY A 131 14.38 25.34 -14.71
N ASP A 132 13.18 24.84 -15.03
CA ASP A 132 12.15 25.67 -15.66
C ASP A 132 11.72 26.81 -14.73
N LEU A 133 11.49 28.00 -15.31
CA LEU A 133 10.95 29.13 -14.58
C LEU A 133 9.50 28.88 -14.20
N LEU A 134 9.19 28.97 -12.92
CA LEU A 134 7.83 28.78 -12.41
C LEU A 134 7.16 30.12 -12.07
N ALA A 135 7.93 31.01 -11.45
CA ALA A 135 7.39 32.29 -11.03
C ALA A 135 8.50 33.34 -10.90
N GLU A 136 8.13 34.59 -10.92
CA GLU A 136 9.04 35.73 -10.79
C GLU A 136 8.48 36.74 -9.79
N ILE A 137 9.32 37.12 -8.85
CA ILE A 137 9.05 38.09 -7.80
C ILE A 137 9.67 39.42 -8.23
N ASP A 138 9.09 40.54 -7.85
CA ASP A 138 9.60 41.89 -8.15
C ASP A 138 11.03 42.05 -7.64
N SER A 139 11.98 42.14 -8.58
CA SER A 139 13.41 42.31 -8.30
C SER A 139 13.83 43.74 -8.04
N ARG A 140 13.02 44.74 -8.43
CA ARG A 140 13.35 46.15 -8.39
C ARG A 140 13.86 46.66 -7.01
N PRO A 141 13.26 46.23 -5.87
CA PRO A 141 13.77 46.62 -4.56
C PRO A 141 15.20 46.11 -4.28
N PHE A 142 15.49 44.88 -4.74
CA PHE A 142 16.82 44.28 -4.57
C PHE A 142 17.84 44.89 -5.55
N GLU A 143 17.43 45.24 -6.75
CA GLU A 143 18.29 46.00 -7.72
C GLU A 143 18.69 47.37 -7.18
N ALA A 144 17.75 48.11 -6.57
CA ALA A 144 18.03 49.38 -5.93
C ALA A 144 19.02 49.23 -4.75
N GLN A 145 18.85 48.18 -3.94
CA GLN A 145 19.79 47.85 -2.86
C GLN A 145 21.18 47.50 -3.38
N LEU A 146 21.26 46.78 -4.53
CA LEU A 146 22.54 46.47 -5.17
C LEU A 146 23.29 47.71 -5.56
N VAL A 147 22.63 48.65 -6.27
CA VAL A 147 23.24 49.92 -6.67
C VAL A 147 23.72 50.73 -5.46
N GLN A 148 22.96 50.74 -4.36
CA GLN A 148 23.37 51.39 -3.12
C GLN A 148 24.63 50.74 -2.51
N ALA A 149 24.69 49.40 -2.45
CA ALA A 149 25.83 48.66 -1.91
C ALA A 149 27.08 48.82 -2.80
N GLU A 150 26.94 48.85 -4.11
CA GLU A 150 28.02 49.10 -5.05
C GLU A 150 28.61 50.53 -4.88
N GLY A 151 27.74 51.54 -4.65
CA GLY A 151 28.14 52.87 -4.33
C GLY A 151 28.94 52.97 -3.04
N GLN A 152 28.55 52.21 -1.99
CA GLN A 152 29.28 52.10 -0.73
C GLN A 152 30.66 51.46 -0.93
N LEU A 153 30.74 50.34 -1.65
CA LEU A 153 31.98 49.68 -2.01
C LEU A 153 32.95 50.63 -2.75
N ALA A 154 32.44 51.38 -3.73
CA ALA A 154 33.24 52.31 -4.49
C ALA A 154 33.85 53.42 -3.60
N ARG A 155 33.08 53.92 -2.63
CA ARG A 155 33.57 54.91 -1.65
C ARG A 155 34.67 54.31 -0.78
N ASP A 156 34.44 53.13 -0.19
CA ASP A 156 35.39 52.53 0.76
C ASP A 156 36.64 51.99 0.03
N GLN A 157 36.51 51.59 -1.23
CA GLN A 157 37.67 51.28 -2.10
C GLN A 157 38.53 52.52 -2.35
N ALA A 158 37.95 53.70 -2.61
CA ALA A 158 38.69 54.93 -2.78
C ALA A 158 39.42 55.37 -1.50
N MET A 159 38.80 55.15 -0.31
CA MET A 159 39.45 55.38 0.97
C MET A 159 40.64 54.43 1.21
N LEU A 160 40.46 53.13 0.85
CA LEU A 160 41.54 52.15 0.90
C LEU A 160 42.72 52.51 0.00
N ASP A 161 42.44 52.94 -1.21
CA ASP A 161 43.48 53.34 -2.17
C ASP A 161 44.26 54.54 -1.68
N ASN A 162 43.59 55.60 -1.11
CA ASN A 162 44.26 56.74 -0.45
C ASN A 162 45.08 56.28 0.74
N ALA A 163 44.54 55.40 1.64
CA ALA A 163 45.25 54.88 2.78
C ALA A 163 46.55 54.13 2.41
N LYS A 164 46.46 53.34 1.29
CA LYS A 164 47.63 52.62 0.73
C LYS A 164 48.73 53.60 0.22
N LEU A 165 48.33 54.69 -0.46
CA LEU A 165 49.26 55.71 -0.92
C LEU A 165 49.93 56.39 0.26
N ASP A 166 49.17 56.74 1.31
CA ASP A 166 49.71 57.35 2.53
C ASP A 166 50.62 56.38 3.29
N GLN A 167 50.26 55.09 3.40
CA GLN A 167 51.11 54.09 4.01
C GLN A 167 52.51 54.03 3.34
N ILE A 168 52.55 54.05 2.01
CA ILE A 168 53.82 54.07 1.27
C ILE A 168 54.64 55.33 1.59
N ARG A 169 53.97 56.49 1.60
CA ARG A 169 54.65 57.78 1.94
C ARG A 169 55.17 57.75 3.35
N TYR A 170 54.37 57.35 4.34
CA TYR A 170 54.78 57.34 5.77
C TYR A 170 55.81 56.25 6.00
N ALA A 171 55.82 55.13 5.33
CA ALA A 171 56.87 54.11 5.41
C ALA A 171 58.22 54.66 4.91
N GLN A 172 58.24 55.38 3.81
CA GLN A 172 59.46 56.06 3.29
C GLN A 172 60.00 57.09 4.24
N LEU A 173 59.14 57.96 4.79
CA LEU A 173 59.54 59.02 5.75
C LEU A 173 60.05 58.42 7.07
N SER A 174 59.47 57.33 7.55
CA SER A 174 59.95 56.63 8.74
C SER A 174 61.33 56.00 8.53
N GLN A 175 61.57 55.40 7.33
CA GLN A 175 62.90 54.88 6.97
C GLN A 175 63.99 55.99 6.93
N GLN A 176 63.62 57.18 6.55
CA GLN A 176 64.51 58.36 6.53
C GLN A 176 64.69 59.02 7.92
N GLY A 177 63.99 58.51 8.96
CA GLY A 177 64.04 59.03 10.32
C GLY A 177 63.31 60.35 10.51
N VAL A 178 62.48 60.79 9.56
CA VAL A 178 61.76 62.09 9.59
C VAL A 178 60.53 62.04 10.51
N ILE A 179 59.89 60.83 10.63
CA ILE A 179 58.68 60.61 11.46
C ILE A 179 58.87 59.46 12.46
N ALA A 180 58.07 59.49 13.52
CA ALA A 180 58.02 58.39 14.50
C ALA A 180 57.45 57.13 13.89
N ARG A 181 57.96 55.94 14.22
CA ARG A 181 57.46 54.62 13.76
C ARG A 181 56.01 54.45 14.07
N GLN A 182 55.53 54.95 15.21
CA GLN A 182 54.11 54.89 15.61
C GLN A 182 53.19 55.47 14.56
N GLN A 183 53.59 56.55 13.86
CA GLN A 183 52.78 57.13 12.78
C GLN A 183 52.63 56.17 11.56
N SER A 184 53.74 55.51 11.20
CA SER A 184 53.73 54.50 10.12
C SER A 184 52.88 53.29 10.47
N ASP A 185 52.97 52.82 11.75
CA ASP A 185 52.17 51.67 12.23
C ASP A 185 50.69 52.03 12.28
N THR A 186 50.33 53.27 12.66
CA THR A 186 48.94 53.74 12.64
C THR A 186 48.39 53.73 11.20
N GLN A 187 49.16 54.16 10.21
CA GLN A 187 48.76 54.24 8.83
C GLN A 187 48.57 52.79 8.26
N SER A 188 49.46 51.85 8.65
CA SER A 188 49.30 50.44 8.31
C SER A 188 48.02 49.87 8.89
N SER A 189 47.68 50.19 10.14
CA SER A 189 46.42 49.75 10.77
C SER A 189 45.20 50.33 10.09
N MET A 190 45.27 51.56 9.56
CA MET A 190 44.20 52.20 8.81
C MET A 190 43.95 51.49 7.45
N VAL A 191 45.02 51.04 6.76
CA VAL A 191 44.89 50.21 5.56
C VAL A 191 44.14 48.94 5.87
N HIS A 192 44.50 48.19 6.93
CA HIS A 192 43.80 46.99 7.32
C HIS A 192 42.34 47.24 7.71
N GLN A 193 42.04 48.38 8.34
CA GLN A 193 40.67 48.77 8.65
C GLN A 193 39.84 48.94 7.36
N TYR A 194 40.33 49.65 6.33
CA TYR A 194 39.64 49.84 5.08
C TYR A 194 39.57 48.55 4.23
N GLU A 195 40.60 47.71 4.30
CA GLU A 195 40.54 46.38 3.69
C GLU A 195 39.40 45.54 4.28
N GLY A 196 39.22 45.63 5.61
CA GLY A 196 38.08 45.00 6.30
C GLY A 196 36.73 45.57 5.85
N ALA A 197 36.63 46.90 5.68
CA ALA A 197 35.38 47.54 5.19
C ALA A 197 35.02 47.11 3.76
N VAL A 198 36.00 47.18 2.84
CA VAL A 198 35.82 46.74 1.45
C VAL A 198 35.33 45.26 1.39
N LYS A 199 35.92 44.38 2.21
CA LYS A 199 35.52 42.98 2.28
C LYS A 199 34.10 42.79 2.83
N ALA A 200 33.69 43.63 3.79
CA ALA A 200 32.34 43.62 4.32
C ALA A 200 31.32 44.06 3.27
N ASP A 201 31.63 45.13 2.49
CA ASP A 201 30.79 45.61 1.41
C ASP A 201 30.65 44.57 0.30
N GLN A 202 31.73 43.90 -0.07
CA GLN A 202 31.69 42.78 -1.03
C GLN A 202 30.74 41.68 -0.56
N GLY A 203 30.80 41.32 0.74
CA GLY A 203 29.88 40.37 1.35
C GLY A 203 28.42 40.81 1.29
N ALA A 204 28.14 42.10 1.49
CA ALA A 204 26.80 42.68 1.38
C ALA A 204 26.26 42.60 -0.07
N ILE A 205 27.10 42.93 -1.06
CA ILE A 205 26.76 42.84 -2.48
C ILE A 205 26.42 41.38 -2.87
N GLU A 206 27.23 40.41 -2.45
CA GLU A 206 26.96 38.98 -2.75
C GLU A 206 25.66 38.50 -2.11
N ASN A 207 25.31 38.94 -0.90
CA ASN A 207 24.01 38.64 -0.28
C ASN A 207 22.83 39.16 -1.12
N ILE A 208 22.93 40.43 -1.60
CA ILE A 208 21.87 41.02 -2.44
C ILE A 208 21.76 40.26 -3.76
N LYS A 209 22.87 39.87 -4.39
CA LYS A 209 22.88 39.07 -5.60
C LYS A 209 22.21 37.71 -5.40
N VAL A 210 22.42 37.06 -4.26
CA VAL A 210 21.70 35.80 -3.90
C VAL A 210 20.21 36.07 -3.80
N ASN A 211 19.77 37.17 -3.21
CA ASN A 211 18.34 37.52 -3.15
C ASN A 211 17.74 37.75 -4.55
N LEU A 212 18.50 38.41 -5.43
CA LEU A 212 18.09 38.57 -6.85
C LEU A 212 17.92 37.23 -7.57
N VAL A 213 18.81 36.27 -7.32
CA VAL A 213 18.62 34.88 -7.86
C VAL A 213 17.35 34.26 -7.31
N TYR A 214 17.02 34.50 -6.04
CA TYR A 214 15.81 33.95 -5.42
C TYR A 214 14.50 34.61 -5.90
N CYS A 215 14.57 35.80 -6.51
CA CYS A 215 13.40 36.39 -7.17
C CYS A 215 12.91 35.56 -8.35
N ARG A 216 13.78 34.75 -8.97
CA ARG A 216 13.40 33.83 -10.04
C ARG A 216 13.24 32.43 -9.47
N ILE A 217 12.00 31.98 -9.37
CA ILE A 217 11.65 30.69 -8.78
C ILE A 217 11.67 29.61 -9.84
N LEU A 218 12.63 28.70 -9.73
CA LEU A 218 12.84 27.62 -10.69
C LEU A 218 12.38 26.29 -10.09
N SER A 219 11.97 25.34 -10.97
CA SER A 219 11.65 23.99 -10.56
C SER A 219 12.89 23.24 -10.08
N PRO A 220 12.88 22.69 -8.85
CA PRO A 220 14.02 21.92 -8.31
C PRO A 220 14.09 20.49 -8.88
N LEU A 221 12.99 19.98 -9.46
CA LEU A 221 12.89 18.63 -10.01
C LEU A 221 12.02 18.61 -11.26
N THR A 222 12.17 17.55 -12.06
CA THR A 222 11.31 17.25 -13.19
C THR A 222 10.08 16.49 -12.71
N GLY A 223 8.88 16.98 -13.05
CA GLY A 223 7.63 16.37 -12.60
C GLY A 223 6.40 17.17 -13.01
N ARG A 224 5.24 16.80 -12.46
CA ARG A 224 3.98 17.50 -12.70
C ARG A 224 3.74 18.52 -11.60
N ILE A 225 3.45 19.76 -12.01
CA ILE A 225 3.06 20.82 -11.06
C ILE A 225 1.60 20.66 -10.68
N GLY A 226 1.29 20.90 -9.41
CA GLY A 226 -0.07 20.84 -8.87
C GLY A 226 -0.88 22.10 -9.14
N LEU A 227 -1.88 22.31 -8.28
CA LEU A 227 -2.69 23.52 -8.30
C LEU A 227 -1.88 24.72 -7.82
N ARG A 228 -2.20 25.90 -8.33
CA ARG A 228 -1.65 27.17 -7.90
C ARG A 228 -2.34 27.61 -6.62
N LEU A 229 -1.54 27.91 -5.60
CA LEU A 229 -2.04 28.34 -4.30
C LEU A 229 -1.99 29.87 -4.12
N VAL A 230 -1.21 30.57 -4.97
CA VAL A 230 -1.04 32.04 -4.93
C VAL A 230 -1.14 32.59 -6.35
N ASP A 231 -1.90 33.66 -6.51
CA ASP A 231 -2.11 34.31 -7.79
C ASP A 231 -1.12 35.44 -8.03
N GLN A 232 -0.91 35.80 -9.30
CA GLN A 232 -0.14 36.96 -9.72
C GLN A 232 -0.72 38.22 -9.09
N GLY A 233 0.15 39.15 -8.64
CA GLY A 233 -0.21 40.35 -7.93
C GLY A 233 -0.29 40.21 -6.41
N ASN A 234 -0.22 38.97 -5.87
CA ASN A 234 -0.16 38.77 -4.43
C ASN A 234 1.28 38.98 -3.89
N ILE A 235 1.36 39.44 -2.67
CA ILE A 235 2.63 39.50 -1.93
C ILE A 235 2.88 38.12 -1.34
N VAL A 236 4.06 37.58 -1.59
CA VAL A 236 4.53 36.31 -1.02
C VAL A 236 5.61 36.58 0.01
N HIS A 237 5.67 35.74 1.04
CA HIS A 237 6.66 35.84 2.10
C HIS A 237 7.51 34.57 2.19
N ALA A 238 8.77 34.71 2.54
CA ALA A 238 9.69 33.58 2.77
C ALA A 238 9.20 32.65 3.89
N ALA A 239 8.40 33.18 4.83
CA ALA A 239 7.83 32.44 5.95
C ALA A 239 6.52 31.69 5.61
N ASP A 240 5.97 31.82 4.40
CA ASP A 240 4.71 31.19 4.02
C ASP A 240 4.83 29.66 4.02
N VAL A 241 4.01 29.01 4.88
CA VAL A 241 4.06 27.56 5.08
C VAL A 241 3.49 26.79 3.90
N ASN A 242 2.43 27.30 3.27
CA ASN A 242 1.69 26.59 2.22
C ASN A 242 2.42 26.56 0.87
N GLY A 243 3.34 27.52 0.63
CA GLY A 243 4.02 27.66 -0.63
C GLY A 243 3.11 28.15 -1.76
N MET A 244 3.62 28.17 -3.00
CA MET A 244 2.91 28.65 -4.20
C MET A 244 2.33 27.53 -5.04
N ALA A 245 2.99 26.39 -5.10
CA ALA A 245 2.58 25.17 -5.80
C ALA A 245 3.40 23.99 -5.29
N THR A 246 2.97 22.78 -5.67
CA THR A 246 3.73 21.56 -5.38
C THR A 246 4.15 20.91 -6.70
N VAL A 247 5.43 20.55 -6.84
CA VAL A 247 5.91 19.76 -7.98
C VAL A 247 6.13 18.32 -7.52
N THR A 248 5.54 17.39 -8.25
CA THR A 248 5.51 15.96 -7.90
C THR A 248 6.15 15.15 -9.02
N GLN A 249 7.17 14.38 -8.67
CA GLN A 249 7.80 13.46 -9.61
C GLN A 249 6.95 12.21 -9.78
N LEU A 250 6.39 12.04 -10.98
CA LEU A 250 5.53 10.90 -11.34
C LEU A 250 6.26 9.84 -12.15
N GLN A 251 7.42 10.18 -12.71
CA GLN A 251 8.25 9.34 -13.57
C GLN A 251 9.70 9.35 -13.07
N PRO A 252 10.16 8.27 -12.42
CA PRO A 252 9.41 7.09 -11.98
C PRO A 252 8.46 7.41 -10.81
N ILE A 253 7.51 6.49 -10.54
CA ILE A 253 6.63 6.51 -9.37
C ILE A 253 6.92 5.30 -8.48
N ALA A 254 6.67 5.42 -7.20
CA ALA A 254 6.81 4.32 -6.25
C ALA A 254 5.45 3.73 -5.89
N VAL A 255 5.40 2.44 -5.55
CA VAL A 255 4.28 1.81 -4.85
C VAL A 255 4.80 1.28 -3.53
N ILE A 256 4.17 1.68 -2.44
CA ILE A 256 4.46 1.20 -1.10
C ILE A 256 3.35 0.23 -0.72
N PHE A 257 3.70 -1.00 -0.37
CA PHE A 257 2.74 -2.06 -0.03
C PHE A 257 3.23 -2.88 1.14
N ASN A 258 2.29 -3.53 1.83
CA ASN A 258 2.57 -4.31 3.02
C ASN A 258 2.50 -5.80 2.70
N LEU A 259 3.46 -6.57 3.23
CA LEU A 259 3.44 -8.02 3.21
C LEU A 259 3.67 -8.57 4.63
N ALA A 260 3.10 -9.75 4.92
CA ALA A 260 3.32 -10.41 6.20
C ALA A 260 4.81 -10.70 6.42
N GLN A 261 5.28 -10.52 7.66
CA GLN A 261 6.68 -10.72 8.04
C GLN A 261 7.22 -12.13 7.73
N ASP A 262 6.34 -13.12 7.69
CA ASP A 262 6.70 -14.52 7.45
C ASP A 262 7.36 -14.74 6.09
N TYR A 263 7.04 -13.90 5.11
CA TYR A 263 7.65 -13.95 3.77
C TYR A 263 8.98 -13.19 3.67
N LEU A 264 9.31 -12.40 4.69
CA LEU A 264 10.49 -11.52 4.65
C LEU A 264 11.82 -12.27 4.50
N PRO A 265 12.06 -13.41 5.18
CA PRO A 265 13.31 -14.16 5.02
C PRO A 265 13.57 -14.60 3.57
N ASP A 266 12.53 -15.05 2.87
CA ASP A 266 12.63 -15.50 1.48
C ASP A 266 12.86 -14.34 0.52
N ILE A 267 12.13 -13.24 0.70
CA ILE A 267 12.31 -12.00 -0.07
C ILE A 267 13.74 -11.48 0.11
N MET A 268 14.21 -11.36 1.35
CA MET A 268 15.52 -10.82 1.67
C MET A 268 16.66 -11.70 1.16
N ARG A 269 16.50 -13.03 1.19
CA ARG A 269 17.49 -13.96 0.64
C ARG A 269 17.70 -13.71 -0.85
N LYS A 270 16.61 -13.60 -1.62
CA LYS A 270 16.65 -13.36 -3.08
C LYS A 270 17.13 -11.95 -3.40
N TRP A 271 16.66 -10.96 -2.67
CA TRP A 271 17.04 -9.57 -2.86
C TRP A 271 18.55 -9.34 -2.60
N ARG A 272 19.10 -9.93 -1.51
CA ARG A 272 20.55 -9.88 -1.20
C ARG A 272 21.40 -10.63 -2.22
N ALA A 273 20.86 -11.66 -2.86
CA ALA A 273 21.49 -12.35 -3.96
C ALA A 273 21.50 -11.56 -5.28
N GLY A 274 20.96 -10.33 -5.29
CA GLY A 274 20.89 -9.48 -6.48
C GLY A 274 19.80 -9.86 -7.48
N VAL A 275 18.87 -10.74 -7.10
CA VAL A 275 17.75 -11.13 -7.97
C VAL A 275 16.76 -9.97 -8.06
N ILE A 276 16.48 -9.54 -9.30
CA ILE A 276 15.42 -8.57 -9.56
C ILE A 276 14.07 -9.26 -9.30
N LEU A 277 13.31 -8.72 -8.36
CA LEU A 277 11.98 -9.22 -8.04
C LEU A 277 10.93 -8.33 -8.73
N PRO A 278 10.24 -8.83 -9.77
CA PRO A 278 9.19 -8.08 -10.45
C PRO A 278 8.00 -7.83 -9.53
N VAL A 279 7.40 -6.65 -9.67
CA VAL A 279 6.18 -6.27 -8.96
C VAL A 279 5.15 -5.80 -9.97
N GLU A 280 3.96 -6.35 -9.91
CA GLU A 280 2.83 -5.93 -10.71
C GLU A 280 1.89 -5.07 -9.86
N ALA A 281 1.45 -3.94 -10.37
CA ALA A 281 0.39 -3.13 -9.79
C ALA A 281 -0.93 -3.45 -10.49
N TRP A 282 -1.92 -3.87 -9.73
CA TRP A 282 -3.25 -4.22 -10.20
C TRP A 282 -4.29 -3.28 -9.65
N ASP A 283 -5.45 -3.22 -10.30
CA ASP A 283 -6.61 -2.50 -9.81
C ASP A 283 -7.15 -3.11 -8.50
N ARG A 284 -8.11 -2.41 -7.89
CA ARG A 284 -8.69 -2.83 -6.61
C ARG A 284 -9.31 -4.23 -6.68
N ASP A 285 -9.89 -4.58 -7.82
CA ASP A 285 -10.62 -5.84 -8.03
C ASP A 285 -9.74 -6.97 -8.57
N LEU A 286 -8.43 -6.74 -8.76
CA LEU A 286 -7.48 -7.69 -9.38
C LEU A 286 -7.87 -8.12 -10.80
N LYS A 287 -8.61 -7.27 -11.53
CA LYS A 287 -9.07 -7.57 -12.89
C LYS A 287 -8.11 -7.06 -13.96
N GLN A 288 -7.51 -5.91 -13.71
CA GLN A 288 -6.62 -5.27 -14.68
C GLN A 288 -5.26 -4.96 -14.06
N ARG A 289 -4.21 -5.41 -14.76
CA ARG A 289 -2.83 -5.00 -14.45
C ARG A 289 -2.61 -3.59 -14.97
N ILE A 290 -2.31 -2.65 -14.05
CA ILE A 290 -2.08 -1.23 -14.37
C ILE A 290 -0.66 -1.04 -14.86
N ALA A 291 0.33 -1.58 -14.12
CA ALA A 291 1.75 -1.38 -14.44
C ALA A 291 2.60 -2.55 -13.94
N THR A 292 3.82 -2.65 -14.50
CA THR A 292 4.85 -3.58 -14.02
C THR A 292 6.09 -2.79 -13.61
N GLY A 293 6.64 -3.13 -12.46
CA GLY A 293 7.84 -2.52 -11.89
C GLY A 293 8.75 -3.55 -11.24
N LYS A 294 9.62 -3.10 -10.37
CA LYS A 294 10.59 -3.93 -9.63
C LYS A 294 10.63 -3.53 -8.16
N LEU A 295 10.92 -4.48 -7.29
CA LEU A 295 11.18 -4.21 -5.89
C LEU A 295 12.44 -3.32 -5.77
N LEU A 296 12.29 -2.17 -5.11
CA LEU A 296 13.39 -1.23 -4.89
C LEU A 296 14.04 -1.46 -3.53
N THR A 297 13.25 -1.55 -2.48
CA THR A 297 13.74 -1.74 -1.11
C THR A 297 12.66 -2.32 -0.20
N VAL A 298 13.11 -2.84 0.92
CA VAL A 298 12.29 -3.29 2.05
C VAL A 298 12.57 -2.36 3.22
N ASP A 299 11.54 -1.94 3.94
CA ASP A 299 11.68 -1.11 5.13
C ASP A 299 12.50 -1.85 6.21
N ASN A 300 13.17 -1.10 7.05
CA ASN A 300 14.01 -1.63 8.14
C ASN A 300 13.20 -1.99 9.41
N ALA A 301 11.91 -1.69 9.43
CA ALA A 301 11.03 -1.95 10.57
C ALA A 301 9.82 -2.79 10.16
N ILE A 302 9.36 -3.63 11.08
CA ILE A 302 8.09 -4.35 11.01
C ILE A 302 7.07 -3.58 11.84
N ASP A 303 5.88 -3.39 11.31
CA ASP A 303 4.77 -2.82 12.06
C ASP A 303 4.28 -3.85 13.09
N PRO A 304 4.46 -3.60 14.40
CA PRO A 304 4.09 -4.57 15.44
C PRO A 304 2.58 -4.74 15.59
N GLY A 305 1.79 -3.76 15.14
CA GLY A 305 0.33 -3.82 15.22
C GLY A 305 -0.30 -4.76 14.20
N THR A 306 0.36 -4.90 13.04
CA THR A 306 -0.15 -5.72 11.92
C THR A 306 0.75 -6.91 11.58
N GLY A 307 1.96 -7.00 12.13
CA GLY A 307 2.93 -8.04 11.79
C GLY A 307 3.38 -7.97 10.32
N THR A 308 3.37 -6.79 9.71
CA THR A 308 3.73 -6.60 8.30
C THR A 308 4.99 -5.77 8.13
N ALA A 309 5.74 -6.06 7.07
CA ALA A 309 6.83 -5.22 6.58
C ALA A 309 6.35 -4.36 5.41
N LYS A 310 6.84 -3.12 5.32
CA LYS A 310 6.59 -2.24 4.17
C LYS A 310 7.65 -2.48 3.10
N LEU A 311 7.19 -2.65 1.88
CA LEU A 311 8.03 -2.80 0.70
C LEU A 311 7.77 -1.63 -0.24
N LYS A 312 8.83 -1.17 -0.91
CA LYS A 312 8.75 -0.12 -1.91
C LYS A 312 9.18 -0.68 -3.25
N ALA A 313 8.32 -0.58 -4.24
CA ALA A 313 8.60 -0.93 -5.63
C ALA A 313 8.64 0.33 -6.51
N GLU A 314 9.44 0.29 -7.57
CA GLU A 314 9.60 1.37 -8.54
C GLU A 314 8.95 0.98 -9.86
N PHE A 315 8.18 1.92 -10.43
CA PHE A 315 7.50 1.79 -11.72
C PHE A 315 7.88 2.96 -12.61
N SER A 316 8.14 2.72 -13.89
CA SER A 316 8.52 3.78 -14.84
C SER A 316 7.42 4.80 -15.08
N ASN A 317 6.15 4.36 -15.07
CA ASN A 317 4.93 5.17 -15.19
C ASN A 317 4.94 6.15 -16.38
N LEU A 318 5.46 5.73 -17.55
CA LEU A 318 5.58 6.58 -18.74
C LEU A 318 4.23 6.99 -19.30
N ASP A 319 3.21 6.17 -19.10
CA ASP A 319 1.82 6.40 -19.52
C ASP A 319 1.00 7.19 -18.46
N ASN A 320 1.60 7.54 -17.31
CA ASN A 320 0.95 8.16 -16.16
C ASN A 320 -0.29 7.42 -15.66
N ALA A 321 -0.32 6.09 -15.77
CA ALA A 321 -1.44 5.26 -15.33
C ALA A 321 -1.56 5.18 -13.79
N LEU A 322 -0.44 5.37 -13.08
CA LEU A 322 -0.40 5.42 -11.62
C LEU A 322 -0.39 6.86 -11.13
N PHE A 323 -1.30 7.17 -10.21
CA PHE A 323 -1.38 8.48 -9.56
C PHE A 323 -0.98 8.39 -8.09
N PRO A 324 -0.32 9.42 -7.51
CA PRO A 324 -0.03 9.47 -6.08
C PRO A 324 -1.29 9.29 -5.23
N ASN A 325 -1.14 8.54 -4.13
CA ASN A 325 -2.21 8.14 -3.21
C ASN A 325 -3.28 7.20 -3.81
N GLN A 326 -3.09 6.70 -5.04
CA GLN A 326 -3.94 5.67 -5.61
C GLN A 326 -3.70 4.34 -4.90
N PHE A 327 -4.78 3.68 -4.43
CA PHE A 327 -4.70 2.33 -3.90
C PHE A 327 -4.57 1.32 -5.03
N VAL A 328 -3.65 0.39 -4.85
CA VAL A 328 -3.35 -0.69 -5.79
C VAL A 328 -3.09 -1.99 -5.04
N ASN A 329 -3.40 -3.11 -5.67
CA ASN A 329 -2.92 -4.41 -5.22
C ASN A 329 -1.55 -4.67 -5.84
N ALA A 330 -0.52 -4.74 -5.02
CA ALA A 330 0.82 -5.07 -5.46
C ALA A 330 1.05 -6.58 -5.40
N ARG A 331 1.45 -7.19 -6.50
CA ARG A 331 1.78 -8.62 -6.61
C ARG A 331 3.27 -8.75 -6.84
N LEU A 332 3.98 -9.19 -5.82
CA LEU A 332 5.43 -9.46 -5.88
C LEU A 332 5.67 -10.88 -6.37
N LEU A 333 6.32 -11.04 -7.51
CA LEU A 333 6.74 -12.36 -8.02
C LEU A 333 7.96 -12.83 -7.24
N ILE A 334 7.76 -13.88 -6.44
CA ILE A 334 8.86 -14.48 -5.67
C ILE A 334 9.60 -15.53 -6.50
N GLU A 335 8.84 -16.39 -7.21
CA GLU A 335 9.41 -17.53 -7.89
C GLU A 335 8.54 -17.95 -9.06
N THR A 336 9.18 -18.37 -10.14
CA THR A 336 8.54 -19.10 -11.22
C THR A 336 9.06 -20.54 -11.19
N ARG A 337 8.18 -21.51 -10.93
CA ARG A 337 8.49 -22.93 -10.99
C ARG A 337 8.13 -23.45 -12.36
N HIS A 338 9.12 -23.86 -13.11
CA HIS A 338 8.93 -24.31 -14.49
C HIS A 338 8.58 -25.78 -14.58
N GLY A 339 7.67 -26.12 -15.50
CA GLY A 339 7.35 -27.50 -15.86
C GLY A 339 6.72 -28.32 -14.74
N VAL A 340 6.03 -27.69 -13.81
CA VAL A 340 5.34 -28.33 -12.68
C VAL A 340 3.94 -28.79 -13.05
N VAL A 341 3.38 -29.68 -12.23
CA VAL A 341 2.01 -30.17 -12.39
C VAL A 341 1.05 -29.16 -11.77
N VAL A 342 0.11 -28.66 -12.56
CA VAL A 342 -0.88 -27.65 -12.13
C VAL A 342 -2.27 -28.25 -12.35
N ALA A 343 -3.11 -28.16 -11.31
CA ALA A 343 -4.50 -28.56 -11.35
C ALA A 343 -5.40 -27.39 -10.89
N PRO A 344 -6.67 -27.33 -11.29
CA PRO A 344 -7.59 -26.36 -10.73
C PRO A 344 -7.68 -26.50 -9.20
N ALA A 345 -7.60 -25.39 -8.48
CA ALA A 345 -7.65 -25.39 -7.01
C ALA A 345 -8.95 -26.00 -6.47
N ALA A 346 -10.06 -25.80 -7.20
CA ALA A 346 -11.37 -26.38 -6.86
C ALA A 346 -11.41 -27.92 -6.91
N ALA A 347 -10.45 -28.57 -7.59
CA ALA A 347 -10.37 -30.03 -7.63
C ALA A 347 -9.78 -30.62 -6.35
N VAL A 348 -9.03 -29.83 -5.57
CA VAL A 348 -8.37 -30.30 -4.35
C VAL A 348 -9.35 -30.27 -3.20
N GLN A 349 -9.66 -31.46 -2.69
CA GLN A 349 -10.53 -31.63 -1.53
C GLN A 349 -9.67 -31.85 -0.28
N HIS A 350 -10.09 -31.23 0.84
CA HIS A 350 -9.40 -31.35 2.11
C HIS A 350 -10.18 -32.22 3.08
N SER A 351 -9.51 -33.21 3.62
CA SER A 351 -9.98 -34.03 4.73
C SER A 351 -9.17 -33.68 5.99
N PRO A 352 -9.65 -33.98 7.19
CA PRO A 352 -8.88 -33.72 8.42
C PRO A 352 -7.46 -34.32 8.44
N THR A 353 -7.23 -35.38 7.67
CA THR A 353 -5.97 -36.14 7.66
C THR A 353 -5.16 -36.01 6.38
N SER A 354 -5.77 -35.62 5.25
CA SER A 354 -5.09 -35.58 3.95
C SER A 354 -5.85 -34.74 2.92
N SER A 355 -5.14 -34.30 1.89
CA SER A 355 -5.77 -33.69 0.71
C SER A 355 -5.90 -34.77 -0.40
N PHE A 356 -6.99 -34.76 -1.13
CA PHE A 356 -7.27 -35.74 -2.18
C PHE A 356 -7.97 -35.09 -3.35
N VAL A 357 -7.96 -35.77 -4.50
CA VAL A 357 -8.68 -35.39 -5.71
C VAL A 357 -9.42 -36.60 -6.25
N TYR A 358 -10.48 -36.37 -7.01
CA TYR A 358 -11.13 -37.41 -7.80
C TYR A 358 -10.61 -37.39 -9.23
N VAL A 359 -9.87 -38.43 -9.60
CA VAL A 359 -9.35 -38.62 -10.97
C VAL A 359 -10.37 -39.44 -11.77
N VAL A 360 -10.72 -38.97 -12.96
CA VAL A 360 -11.64 -39.66 -13.85
C VAL A 360 -10.85 -40.56 -14.79
N HIS A 361 -11.21 -41.84 -14.82
CA HIS A 361 -10.67 -42.84 -15.73
C HIS A 361 -11.44 -42.90 -17.06
N GLU A 362 -10.86 -43.52 -18.07
CA GLU A 362 -11.48 -43.71 -19.40
C GLU A 362 -12.81 -44.49 -19.38
N ASP A 363 -12.97 -45.35 -18.38
CA ASP A 363 -14.20 -46.11 -18.13
C ASP A 363 -15.31 -45.29 -17.45
N LYS A 364 -15.09 -43.98 -17.29
CA LYS A 364 -15.99 -43.04 -16.60
C LYS A 364 -16.24 -43.39 -15.14
N THR A 365 -15.25 -44.00 -14.48
CA THR A 365 -15.24 -44.18 -13.03
C THR A 365 -14.28 -43.15 -12.39
N VAL A 366 -14.51 -42.82 -11.12
CA VAL A 366 -13.63 -41.94 -10.38
C VAL A 366 -12.80 -42.71 -9.38
N GLU A 367 -11.52 -42.36 -9.29
CA GLU A 367 -10.57 -42.80 -8.29
C GLU A 367 -10.30 -41.68 -7.30
N MET A 368 -10.49 -41.94 -6.02
CA MET A 368 -10.06 -41.01 -4.97
C MET A 368 -8.56 -41.22 -4.73
N ARG A 369 -7.75 -40.19 -5.07
CA ARG A 369 -6.31 -40.26 -4.98
C ARG A 369 -5.78 -39.18 -4.04
N THR A 370 -4.98 -39.57 -3.07
CA THR A 370 -4.30 -38.63 -2.17
C THR A 370 -3.25 -37.86 -2.92
N VAL A 371 -3.22 -36.55 -2.69
CA VAL A 371 -2.27 -35.61 -3.32
C VAL A 371 -1.58 -34.75 -2.27
N THR A 372 -0.39 -34.26 -2.61
CA THR A 372 0.31 -33.24 -1.84
C THR A 372 0.17 -31.92 -2.58
N PRO A 373 -0.78 -31.04 -2.18
CA PRO A 373 -0.90 -29.74 -2.78
C PRO A 373 0.22 -28.83 -2.29
N GLY A 374 0.78 -28.02 -3.18
CA GLY A 374 1.66 -26.90 -2.90
C GLY A 374 0.88 -25.59 -2.82
N PRO A 375 1.54 -24.46 -3.13
CA PRO A 375 0.89 -23.16 -3.15
C PRO A 375 -0.27 -23.09 -4.15
N VAL A 376 -1.31 -22.32 -3.77
CA VAL A 376 -2.45 -22.00 -4.62
C VAL A 376 -2.33 -20.56 -5.11
N GLN A 377 -2.58 -20.34 -6.41
CA GLN A 377 -2.51 -19.01 -7.01
C GLN A 377 -3.70 -18.77 -7.93
N GLY A 378 -4.65 -17.95 -7.49
CA GLY A 378 -5.92 -17.77 -8.20
C GLY A 378 -6.70 -19.08 -8.27
N ASP A 379 -7.06 -19.49 -9.48
CA ASP A 379 -7.80 -20.73 -9.75
C ASP A 379 -6.92 -21.98 -9.88
N ASP A 380 -5.60 -21.83 -9.82
CA ASP A 380 -4.64 -22.91 -10.00
C ASP A 380 -3.97 -23.32 -8.69
N ALA A 381 -3.80 -24.62 -8.47
CA ALA A 381 -3.01 -25.22 -7.40
C ALA A 381 -1.84 -25.99 -7.99
N LEU A 382 -0.65 -25.76 -7.44
CA LEU A 382 0.52 -26.59 -7.74
C LEU A 382 0.33 -27.94 -7.04
N ILE A 383 0.59 -29.04 -7.72
CA ILE A 383 0.56 -30.38 -7.13
C ILE A 383 1.98 -30.94 -7.13
N GLU A 384 2.52 -31.14 -5.93
CA GLU A 384 3.87 -31.67 -5.77
C GLU A 384 3.93 -33.17 -6.02
N ASN A 385 2.93 -33.91 -5.56
CA ASN A 385 2.84 -35.36 -5.73
C ASN A 385 1.37 -35.82 -5.87
N GLY A 386 1.17 -36.91 -6.62
CA GLY A 386 -0.11 -37.65 -6.70
C GLY A 386 -0.85 -37.51 -8.02
N LEU A 387 -0.48 -36.55 -8.90
CA LEU A 387 -1.10 -36.39 -10.22
C LEU A 387 -0.07 -36.40 -11.36
N LYS A 388 -0.52 -36.82 -12.51
CA LYS A 388 0.25 -36.78 -13.77
C LYS A 388 -0.38 -35.77 -14.74
N PRO A 389 0.43 -35.10 -15.56
CA PRO A 389 -0.09 -34.26 -16.63
C PRO A 389 -1.00 -35.05 -17.59
N GLY A 390 -2.13 -34.47 -17.96
CA GLY A 390 -3.13 -35.10 -18.86
C GLY A 390 -4.23 -35.86 -18.14
N GLU A 391 -4.10 -36.14 -16.85
CA GLU A 391 -5.19 -36.72 -16.08
C GLU A 391 -6.37 -35.73 -15.95
N ILE A 392 -7.58 -36.23 -15.87
CA ILE A 392 -8.80 -35.44 -15.74
C ILE A 392 -9.23 -35.47 -14.28
N VAL A 393 -9.43 -34.33 -13.65
CA VAL A 393 -9.85 -34.20 -12.25
C VAL A 393 -11.22 -33.53 -12.15
N VAL A 394 -12.02 -33.97 -11.18
CA VAL A 394 -13.34 -33.41 -10.91
C VAL A 394 -13.19 -32.12 -10.14
N ILE A 395 -13.89 -31.07 -10.57
CA ILE A 395 -13.88 -29.73 -9.92
C ILE A 395 -15.24 -29.37 -9.30
N ASP A 396 -16.34 -29.98 -9.77
CA ASP A 396 -17.67 -29.75 -9.22
C ASP A 396 -18.50 -31.07 -9.24
N GLY A 397 -19.42 -31.20 -8.29
CA GLY A 397 -20.22 -32.41 -8.12
C GLY A 397 -19.56 -33.48 -7.23
N VAL A 398 -18.55 -33.13 -6.45
CA VAL A 398 -17.77 -34.07 -5.62
C VAL A 398 -18.54 -34.66 -4.42
N ASP A 399 -19.56 -33.98 -3.90
CA ASP A 399 -20.27 -34.33 -2.64
C ASP A 399 -20.93 -35.70 -2.66
N LYS A 400 -21.24 -36.23 -3.83
CA LYS A 400 -21.93 -37.51 -4.02
C LYS A 400 -21.01 -38.63 -4.48
N LEU A 401 -19.74 -38.34 -4.66
CA LEU A 401 -18.77 -39.29 -5.21
C LEU A 401 -18.14 -40.16 -4.12
N GLN A 402 -17.98 -41.43 -4.46
CA GLN A 402 -17.21 -42.39 -3.69
C GLN A 402 -16.23 -43.10 -4.63
N GLN A 403 -15.26 -43.77 -4.05
CA GLN A 403 -14.31 -44.58 -4.81
C GLN A 403 -15.06 -45.52 -5.77
N GLY A 404 -14.76 -45.44 -7.08
CA GLY A 404 -15.40 -46.28 -8.12
C GLY A 404 -16.77 -45.81 -8.60
N SER A 405 -17.27 -44.65 -8.17
CA SER A 405 -18.55 -44.11 -8.69
C SER A 405 -18.46 -43.83 -10.18
N ARG A 406 -19.53 -44.13 -10.91
CA ARG A 406 -19.66 -43.79 -12.34
C ARG A 406 -20.09 -42.34 -12.50
N VAL A 407 -19.43 -41.61 -13.42
CA VAL A 407 -19.67 -40.18 -13.65
C VAL A 407 -20.00 -39.88 -15.12
N GLU A 408 -20.82 -38.87 -15.31
CA GLU A 408 -21.05 -38.23 -16.60
C GLU A 408 -20.25 -36.91 -16.61
N VAL A 409 -19.13 -36.89 -17.36
CA VAL A 409 -18.15 -35.79 -17.33
C VAL A 409 -18.57 -34.69 -18.29
N ARG A 410 -18.62 -33.45 -17.77
CA ARG A 410 -18.63 -32.21 -18.55
C ARG A 410 -17.29 -31.54 -18.40
N MET A 411 -16.64 -31.24 -19.51
CA MET A 411 -15.37 -30.48 -19.48
C MET A 411 -15.64 -29.00 -19.28
N VAL A 412 -14.79 -28.34 -18.47
CA VAL A 412 -14.78 -26.86 -18.34
C VAL A 412 -14.58 -26.25 -19.72
N GLY A 413 -15.46 -25.31 -20.11
CA GLY A 413 -15.39 -24.65 -21.42
C GLY A 413 -16.38 -25.21 -22.47
N GLN A 414 -17.01 -26.37 -22.24
CA GLN A 414 -18.15 -26.81 -23.06
C GLN A 414 -19.45 -26.18 -22.53
N GLY A 415 -19.57 -24.86 -22.67
CA GLY A 415 -20.78 -24.12 -22.35
C GLY A 415 -21.89 -24.52 -23.28
N ASN A 416 -23.04 -24.84 -22.71
CA ASN A 416 -24.30 -25.17 -23.34
C ASN A 416 -24.71 -24.05 -24.33
N GLY A 417 -24.45 -24.22 -25.62
CA GLY A 417 -24.98 -23.39 -26.70
C GLY A 417 -26.48 -23.61 -26.93
N LYS A 418 -27.31 -23.66 -25.87
CA LYS A 418 -28.80 -23.76 -26.00
C LYS A 418 -29.45 -23.10 -24.78
N ASN A 419 -29.49 -21.77 -24.77
CA ASN A 419 -30.58 -21.00 -24.21
C ASN A 419 -30.43 -19.52 -24.69
N GLN A 420 -30.64 -19.33 -26.02
CA GLN A 420 -31.14 -18.04 -26.47
C GLN A 420 -32.62 -18.00 -26.07
N PRO A 421 -33.10 -17.00 -25.36
CA PRO A 421 -34.54 -16.77 -25.24
C PRO A 421 -35.04 -16.40 -26.63
N ARG A 422 -35.96 -17.20 -27.16
CA ARG A 422 -36.76 -16.89 -28.35
C ARG A 422 -37.39 -15.51 -28.11
N SER A 423 -36.98 -14.53 -28.87
CA SER A 423 -37.68 -13.26 -29.01
C SER A 423 -39.10 -13.56 -29.51
N ALA A 424 -40.07 -13.32 -28.65
CA ALA A 424 -41.48 -13.32 -29.03
C ALA A 424 -41.68 -12.17 -30.02
N GLY A 425 -42.05 -12.51 -31.22
CA GLY A 425 -42.45 -11.60 -32.27
C GLY A 425 -43.63 -10.74 -31.80
N GLY A 426 -43.39 -9.45 -31.66
CA GLY A 426 -44.40 -8.42 -31.46
C GLY A 426 -45.06 -8.12 -32.79
N ARG A 427 -46.36 -8.32 -32.87
CA ARG A 427 -47.25 -7.79 -33.90
C ARG A 427 -47.30 -6.28 -33.81
N GLY A 428 -47.26 -5.67 -34.98
CA GLY A 428 -47.47 -4.24 -35.15
C GLY A 428 -48.89 -3.82 -34.81
N SER A 429 -49.03 -2.56 -34.50
CA SER A 429 -50.20 -1.74 -34.80
C SER A 429 -49.74 -0.31 -35.11
N GLU A 430 -49.99 0.07 -36.36
CA GLU A 430 -50.11 1.46 -36.80
C GLU A 430 -51.12 2.22 -35.92
N THR A 431 -50.91 3.48 -35.72
CA THR A 431 -51.73 4.64 -36.06
C THR A 431 -51.44 5.84 -35.17
N LYS A 432 -51.10 6.82 -35.77
CA LYS A 432 -51.33 8.28 -35.86
C LYS A 432 -50.15 9.13 -35.37
#